data_412adf2b85517fc96e8835510900992a
#
_entry.id   412adf2b85517fc96e8835510900992a
#
_cell.length_a   1.000
_cell.length_b   1.000
_cell.length_c   1.000
_cell.angle_alpha   90.00
_cell.angle_beta   90.00
_cell.angle_gamma   90.00
#
_symmetry.space_group_name_H-M   'P 1'
#
loop_
_entity.id
_entity.type
_entity.pdbx_description
1 polymer ?
#
loop_
_entity_poly.entity_id
_entity_poly.type
_entity_poly.pdbx_seq_one_letter_code
_entity_poly.pdbx_strand_id
1 'polypeptide(L)'
;MIISIQCVDNKVMLNRILEINEENRYISLSRGFVVIKQNSEILGQVPLEDISVLLLTAQGVTVSKNVLNSLAENNCITVLCGKNYVPHRMLLPIANHCFYTKNIKNQINCSEPFKKKVWQQIVIQKIKNQALVLKLCKKEYKLVEKIASLVKSGDTDNREAYAARMYWSSLFGKNFKRDKNGEGINSLLNYGYAVMRASMARSICSAGLIPVLGVNHNNNLNQFCLADDFFEMYRPIIDLIVYEKWSKGDQEVSSENKKALIKALWINVHTKQGNSPVFQSMHYLINSYVQSMESKNLSLDFPIWDGVINEDF
;
A
#
# COMPACT_ATOMS: atom_id res chain seq x y z
N MET A 1 -6.39 17.54 -20.78
CA MET A 1 -7.47 16.58 -20.55
C MET A 1 -6.81 15.26 -20.19
N ILE A 2 -6.69 14.96 -18.90
CA ILE A 2 -5.94 13.80 -18.44
C ILE A 2 -6.86 12.95 -17.59
N ILE A 3 -7.51 11.97 -18.23
CA ILE A 3 -7.93 10.77 -17.52
C ILE A 3 -6.63 10.05 -17.25
N SER A 4 -6.22 9.93 -15.98
CA SER A 4 -5.04 9.13 -15.64
C SER A 4 -5.38 7.64 -15.78
N ILE A 5 -5.64 7.21 -17.01
CA ILE A 5 -5.62 5.80 -17.36
C ILE A 5 -4.15 5.50 -17.53
N GLN A 6 -3.50 4.94 -16.53
CA GLN A 6 -2.14 4.44 -16.69
C GLN A 6 -2.17 3.17 -17.52
N CYS A 7 -2.05 3.36 -18.84
CA CYS A 7 -1.55 2.33 -19.72
C CYS A 7 -0.02 2.43 -19.69
N VAL A 8 0.64 1.54 -18.99
CA VAL A 8 2.05 1.23 -19.25
C VAL A 8 2.05 0.20 -20.36
N ASP A 9 2.92 0.42 -21.38
CA ASP A 9 2.97 -0.25 -22.67
C ASP A 9 2.68 -1.76 -22.66
N ASN A 10 1.80 -2.16 -23.61
CA ASN A 10 1.62 -3.45 -24.31
C ASN A 10 1.98 -4.79 -23.63
N LYS A 11 1.99 -4.90 -22.29
CA LYS A 11 1.89 -6.17 -21.57
C LYS A 11 0.55 -6.20 -20.85
N VAL A 12 -0.19 -7.30 -20.97
CA VAL A 12 -1.44 -7.58 -20.25
C VAL A 12 -1.25 -7.23 -18.76
N MET A 13 -1.60 -6.01 -18.37
CA MET A 13 -1.55 -5.57 -16.97
C MET A 13 -2.93 -5.75 -16.36
N LEU A 14 -3.16 -6.92 -15.81
CA LEU A 14 -4.15 -7.14 -14.77
C LEU A 14 -3.74 -6.32 -13.54
N ASN A 15 -4.71 -5.70 -12.84
CA ASN A 15 -4.53 -4.96 -11.58
C ASN A 15 -4.20 -3.46 -11.68
N ARG A 16 -4.90 -2.73 -12.54
CA ARG A 16 -4.77 -1.27 -12.65
C ARG A 16 -5.37 -0.54 -11.45
N ILE A 17 -4.79 0.61 -11.11
CA ILE A 17 -5.42 1.60 -10.24
C ILE A 17 -6.09 2.64 -11.12
N LEU A 18 -7.41 2.77 -10.98
CA LEU A 18 -8.20 3.80 -11.64
C LEU A 18 -8.39 4.96 -10.66
N GLU A 19 -7.67 6.08 -10.89
CA GLU A 19 -7.88 7.30 -10.12
C GLU A 19 -8.87 8.23 -10.82
N ILE A 20 -9.85 8.73 -10.08
CA ILE A 20 -10.78 9.79 -10.52
C ILE A 20 -10.45 11.04 -9.71
N ASN A 21 -9.71 11.95 -10.33
CA ASN A 21 -9.15 13.15 -9.70
C ASN A 21 -9.80 14.46 -10.17
N GLU A 22 -10.79 14.38 -11.06
CA GLU A 22 -11.51 15.53 -11.57
C GLU A 22 -12.99 15.48 -11.19
N GLU A 23 -13.55 16.63 -10.88
CA GLU A 23 -14.96 16.77 -10.49
C GLU A 23 -15.92 16.58 -11.68
N ASN A 24 -17.21 16.45 -11.36
CA ASN A 24 -18.29 16.28 -12.33
C ASN A 24 -18.13 15.05 -13.23
N ARG A 25 -17.52 13.98 -12.67
CA ARG A 25 -17.44 12.69 -13.33
C ARG A 25 -18.58 11.78 -12.89
N TYR A 26 -19.17 11.10 -13.86
CA TYR A 26 -20.17 10.04 -13.65
C TYR A 26 -19.56 8.70 -14.07
N ILE A 27 -19.56 7.74 -13.14
CA ILE A 27 -18.97 6.41 -13.34
C ILE A 27 -20.07 5.38 -13.41
N SER A 28 -20.12 4.67 -14.52
CA SER A 28 -21.13 3.64 -14.82
C SER A 28 -20.48 2.37 -15.36
N LEU A 29 -21.22 1.26 -15.34
CA LEU A 29 -20.83 -0.01 -15.95
C LEU A 29 -21.52 -0.17 -17.29
N SER A 30 -20.79 -0.57 -18.33
CA SER A 30 -21.35 -0.91 -19.62
C SER A 30 -20.54 -2.03 -20.27
N ARG A 31 -21.18 -3.15 -20.60
CA ARG A 31 -20.58 -4.30 -21.32
C ARG A 31 -19.24 -4.78 -20.76
N GLY A 32 -19.13 -4.86 -19.42
CA GLY A 32 -17.89 -5.29 -18.76
C GLY A 32 -16.82 -4.20 -18.60
N PHE A 33 -17.13 -2.95 -18.97
CA PHE A 33 -16.24 -1.81 -18.81
C PHE A 33 -16.76 -0.83 -17.76
N VAL A 34 -15.87 -0.31 -16.94
CA VAL A 34 -16.11 0.88 -16.14
C VAL A 34 -15.96 2.08 -17.07
N VAL A 35 -17.04 2.83 -17.26
CA VAL A 35 -17.14 3.96 -18.21
C VAL A 35 -17.19 5.25 -17.40
N ILE A 36 -16.29 6.18 -17.73
CA ILE A 36 -16.19 7.50 -17.13
C ILE A 36 -16.81 8.51 -18.09
N LYS A 37 -17.78 9.29 -17.61
CA LYS A 37 -18.52 10.29 -18.38
C LYS A 37 -18.46 11.67 -17.74
N GLN A 38 -18.61 12.69 -18.57
CA GLN A 38 -18.93 14.06 -18.18
C GLN A 38 -20.01 14.58 -19.11
N ASN A 39 -21.09 15.15 -18.57
CA ASN A 39 -22.19 15.71 -19.37
C ASN A 39 -22.69 14.75 -20.47
N SER A 40 -22.83 13.47 -20.18
CA SER A 40 -23.20 12.38 -21.10
C SER A 40 -22.14 11.98 -22.14
N GLU A 41 -21.04 12.69 -22.27
CA GLU A 41 -19.92 12.35 -23.12
C GLU A 41 -19.01 11.30 -22.43
N ILE A 42 -18.60 10.28 -23.18
CA ILE A 42 -17.66 9.25 -22.68
C ILE A 42 -16.24 9.80 -22.80
N LEU A 43 -15.59 9.97 -21.64
CA LEU A 43 -14.19 10.41 -21.58
C LEU A 43 -13.20 9.24 -21.64
N GLY A 44 -13.63 8.06 -21.19
CA GLY A 44 -12.80 6.86 -21.21
C GLY A 44 -13.52 5.64 -20.67
N GLN A 45 -12.92 4.48 -20.91
CA GLN A 45 -13.41 3.21 -20.39
C GLN A 45 -12.25 2.28 -20.04
N VAL A 46 -12.44 1.48 -18.99
CA VAL A 46 -11.44 0.50 -18.53
C VAL A 46 -12.13 -0.84 -18.30
N PRO A 47 -11.57 -1.98 -18.78
CA PRO A 47 -12.12 -3.29 -18.49
C PRO A 47 -12.23 -3.48 -16.97
N LEU A 48 -13.37 -3.98 -16.50
CA LEU A 48 -13.64 -4.17 -15.08
C LEU A 48 -12.62 -5.11 -14.43
N GLU A 49 -12.24 -6.17 -15.11
CA GLU A 49 -11.27 -7.18 -14.66
C GLU A 49 -9.85 -6.65 -14.49
N ASP A 50 -9.51 -5.56 -15.18
CA ASP A 50 -8.21 -4.92 -15.07
C ASP A 50 -8.07 -4.05 -13.81
N ILE A 51 -9.18 -3.69 -13.15
CA ILE A 51 -9.16 -2.73 -12.05
C ILE A 51 -8.97 -3.46 -10.71
N SER A 52 -7.92 -3.12 -10.01
CA SER A 52 -7.67 -3.60 -8.64
C SER A 52 -8.08 -2.61 -7.56
N VAL A 53 -7.95 -1.33 -7.84
CA VAL A 53 -8.33 -0.24 -6.93
C VAL A 53 -9.02 0.86 -7.73
N LEU A 54 -10.19 1.29 -7.28
CA LEU A 54 -10.81 2.54 -7.70
C LEU A 54 -10.53 3.60 -6.65
N LEU A 55 -9.78 4.64 -7.00
CA LEU A 55 -9.37 5.72 -6.11
C LEU A 55 -10.17 6.98 -6.46
N LEU A 56 -11.06 7.40 -5.58
CA LEU A 56 -11.88 8.60 -5.74
C LEU A 56 -11.27 9.74 -4.94
N THR A 57 -10.49 10.58 -5.61
CA THR A 57 -9.79 11.73 -5.01
C THR A 57 -10.54 13.05 -5.21
N ALA A 58 -11.34 13.17 -6.27
CA ALA A 58 -12.19 14.33 -6.49
C ALA A 58 -13.47 14.25 -5.63
N GLN A 59 -14.00 15.42 -5.21
CA GLN A 59 -15.16 15.51 -4.32
C GLN A 59 -16.50 15.34 -5.08
N GLY A 60 -16.61 15.92 -6.26
CA GLY A 60 -17.83 15.93 -7.07
C GLY A 60 -17.94 14.76 -8.05
N VAL A 61 -17.87 13.51 -7.56
CA VAL A 61 -17.95 12.30 -8.39
C VAL A 61 -19.21 11.50 -8.07
N THR A 62 -19.93 11.07 -9.09
CA THR A 62 -21.09 10.17 -8.97
C THR A 62 -20.71 8.78 -9.45
N VAL A 63 -20.97 7.75 -8.64
CA VAL A 63 -20.68 6.35 -8.97
C VAL A 63 -21.99 5.55 -8.90
N SER A 64 -22.32 4.81 -9.96
CA SER A 64 -23.49 3.96 -9.94
C SER A 64 -23.29 2.76 -9.01
N LYS A 65 -24.39 2.31 -8.35
CA LYS A 65 -24.36 1.11 -7.49
C LYS A 65 -23.83 -0.13 -8.21
N ASN A 66 -24.18 -0.30 -9.50
CA ASN A 66 -23.73 -1.46 -10.29
C ASN A 66 -22.20 -1.50 -10.41
N VAL A 67 -21.54 -0.36 -10.61
CA VAL A 67 -20.07 -0.30 -10.64
C VAL A 67 -19.49 -0.79 -9.31
N LEU A 68 -20.00 -0.28 -8.19
CA LEU A 68 -19.50 -0.65 -6.86
C LEU A 68 -19.67 -2.15 -6.59
N ASN A 69 -20.81 -2.72 -6.93
CA ASN A 69 -21.06 -4.16 -6.77
C ASN A 69 -20.10 -4.98 -7.64
N SER A 70 -20.01 -4.66 -8.93
CA SER A 70 -19.18 -5.42 -9.85
C SER A 70 -17.68 -5.29 -9.55
N LEU A 71 -17.23 -4.12 -9.07
CA LEU A 71 -15.86 -3.96 -8.56
C LEU A 71 -15.62 -4.86 -7.34
N ALA A 72 -16.56 -4.90 -6.38
CA ALA A 72 -16.43 -5.77 -5.21
C ALA A 72 -16.41 -7.26 -5.59
N GLU A 73 -17.26 -7.71 -6.53
CA GLU A 73 -17.26 -9.07 -7.07
C GLU A 73 -15.92 -9.46 -7.70
N ASN A 74 -15.21 -8.50 -8.29
CA ASN A 74 -13.87 -8.67 -8.85
C ASN A 74 -12.74 -8.40 -7.86
N ASN A 75 -13.01 -8.42 -6.55
CA ASN A 75 -12.03 -8.14 -5.49
C ASN A 75 -11.33 -6.77 -5.64
N CYS A 76 -11.98 -5.80 -6.27
CA CYS A 76 -11.50 -4.44 -6.36
C CYS A 76 -11.89 -3.66 -5.09
N ILE A 77 -10.98 -2.86 -4.58
CA ILE A 77 -11.25 -1.93 -3.48
C ILE A 77 -11.59 -0.55 -4.03
N THR A 78 -12.66 0.06 -3.51
CA THR A 78 -12.93 1.48 -3.77
C THR A 78 -12.47 2.31 -2.58
N VAL A 79 -11.58 3.27 -2.82
CA VAL A 79 -11.01 4.18 -1.83
C VAL A 79 -11.63 5.55 -1.99
N LEU A 80 -12.20 6.09 -0.93
CA LEU A 80 -12.74 7.44 -0.87
C LEU A 80 -11.74 8.34 -0.15
N CYS A 81 -11.22 9.36 -0.84
CA CYS A 81 -10.28 10.31 -0.28
C CYS A 81 -10.98 11.57 0.21
N GLY A 82 -10.49 12.13 1.31
CA GLY A 82 -10.88 13.45 1.80
C GLY A 82 -10.19 14.59 1.02
N LYS A 83 -10.43 15.84 1.45
CA LYS A 83 -9.91 17.05 0.79
C LYS A 83 -8.39 17.09 0.65
N ASN A 84 -7.67 16.43 1.56
CA ASN A 84 -6.19 16.37 1.55
C ASN A 84 -5.65 15.10 0.87
N TYR A 85 -6.45 14.47 0.00
CA TYR A 85 -6.13 13.20 -0.66
C TYR A 85 -5.86 12.03 0.30
N VAL A 86 -6.12 12.22 1.59
CA VAL A 86 -6.00 11.16 2.60
C VAL A 86 -7.21 10.22 2.48
N PRO A 87 -7.02 8.89 2.39
CA PRO A 87 -8.12 7.95 2.41
C PRO A 87 -8.95 8.07 3.68
N HIS A 88 -10.22 8.38 3.50
CA HIS A 88 -11.17 8.48 4.60
C HIS A 88 -11.94 7.18 4.82
N ARG A 89 -12.30 6.51 3.74
CA ARG A 89 -13.10 5.28 3.75
C ARG A 89 -12.68 4.35 2.62
N MET A 90 -12.95 3.07 2.82
CA MET A 90 -12.77 2.05 1.79
C MET A 90 -14.02 1.18 1.72
N LEU A 91 -14.45 0.84 0.50
CA LEU A 91 -15.39 -0.23 0.25
C LEU A 91 -14.57 -1.48 -0.05
N LEU A 92 -14.69 -2.47 0.81
CA LEU A 92 -13.96 -3.72 0.73
C LEU A 92 -14.88 -4.84 0.25
N PRO A 93 -14.41 -5.76 -0.62
CA PRO A 93 -15.16 -6.96 -0.93
C PRO A 93 -15.26 -7.83 0.35
N ILE A 94 -16.48 -8.18 0.72
CA ILE A 94 -16.74 -9.06 1.87
C ILE A 94 -17.04 -10.46 1.35
N ALA A 95 -16.39 -11.48 1.91
CA ALA A 95 -16.75 -12.89 1.75
C ALA A 95 -16.58 -13.53 0.34
N ASN A 96 -15.66 -13.07 -0.48
CA ASN A 96 -15.37 -13.71 -1.79
C ASN A 96 -14.37 -14.88 -1.71
N HIS A 97 -13.92 -15.28 -0.51
CA HIS A 97 -12.93 -16.34 -0.34
C HIS A 97 -13.58 -17.62 0.20
N CYS A 98 -13.36 -18.77 -0.47
CA CYS A 98 -13.98 -20.06 -0.10
C CYS A 98 -13.66 -20.53 1.33
N PHE A 99 -12.50 -20.15 1.88
CA PHE A 99 -12.10 -20.46 3.26
C PHE A 99 -12.27 -19.28 4.22
N TYR A 100 -13.11 -18.29 3.90
CA TYR A 100 -13.27 -17.06 4.68
C TYR A 100 -13.47 -17.33 6.19
N THR A 101 -14.47 -18.15 6.54
CA THR A 101 -14.77 -18.47 7.95
C THR A 101 -13.59 -19.16 8.65
N LYS A 102 -12.90 -20.09 7.95
CA LYS A 102 -11.73 -20.79 8.49
C LYS A 102 -10.59 -19.81 8.76
N ASN A 103 -10.30 -18.95 7.79
CA ASN A 103 -9.18 -18.00 7.89
C ASN A 103 -9.43 -16.96 9.01
N ILE A 104 -10.66 -16.46 9.16
CA ILE A 104 -11.01 -15.58 10.27
C ILE A 104 -10.86 -16.28 11.62
N LYS A 105 -11.32 -17.53 11.75
CA LYS A 105 -11.13 -18.28 13.00
C LYS A 105 -9.65 -18.46 13.33
N ASN A 106 -8.81 -18.77 12.35
CA ASN A 106 -7.36 -18.86 12.54
C ASN A 106 -6.76 -17.50 12.95
N GLN A 107 -7.20 -16.40 12.35
CA GLN A 107 -6.75 -15.06 12.68
C GLN A 107 -7.12 -14.66 14.11
N ILE A 108 -8.35 -14.92 14.55
CA ILE A 108 -8.83 -14.62 15.90
C ILE A 108 -8.06 -15.47 16.94
N ASN A 109 -7.85 -16.75 16.66
CA ASN A 109 -7.19 -17.70 17.56
C ASN A 109 -5.66 -17.66 17.46
N CYS A 110 -5.10 -16.74 16.70
CA CYS A 110 -3.65 -16.59 16.54
C CYS A 110 -2.99 -16.24 17.88
N SER A 111 -2.03 -17.05 18.30
CA SER A 111 -1.37 -16.89 19.62
C SER A 111 -0.52 -15.62 19.67
N GLU A 112 -0.46 -14.97 20.84
CA GLU A 112 0.37 -13.79 21.05
C GLU A 112 1.87 -14.04 20.77
N PRO A 113 2.49 -15.18 21.15
CA PRO A 113 3.86 -15.45 20.74
C PRO A 113 4.08 -15.50 19.23
N PHE A 114 3.11 -16.03 18.47
CA PHE A 114 3.17 -16.04 17.01
C PHE A 114 3.09 -14.62 16.45
N LYS A 115 2.12 -13.81 16.88
CA LYS A 115 1.98 -12.40 16.47
C LYS A 115 3.26 -11.61 16.74
N LYS A 116 3.84 -11.77 17.95
CA LYS A 116 5.10 -11.10 18.32
C LYS A 116 6.27 -11.48 17.42
N LYS A 117 6.37 -12.73 16.97
CA LYS A 117 7.39 -13.16 16.00
C LYS A 117 7.14 -12.58 14.60
N VAL A 118 5.87 -12.53 14.15
CA VAL A 118 5.50 -11.89 12.88
C VAL A 118 5.90 -10.42 12.91
N TRP A 119 5.52 -9.71 13.98
CA TRP A 119 5.87 -8.29 14.14
C TRP A 119 7.37 -8.05 14.15
N GLN A 120 8.13 -8.86 14.87
CA GLN A 120 9.59 -8.80 14.86
C GLN A 120 10.15 -8.84 13.43
N GLN A 121 9.68 -9.78 12.60
CA GLN A 121 10.17 -9.93 11.23
C GLN A 121 9.79 -8.72 10.36
N ILE A 122 8.57 -8.19 10.52
CA ILE A 122 8.11 -6.97 9.83
C ILE A 122 9.01 -5.78 10.17
N VAL A 123 9.27 -5.56 11.47
CA VAL A 123 10.12 -4.45 11.93
C VAL A 123 11.55 -4.58 11.41
N ILE A 124 12.13 -5.78 11.46
CA ILE A 124 13.46 -6.04 10.91
C ILE A 124 13.51 -5.68 9.42
N GLN A 125 12.53 -6.13 8.64
CA GLN A 125 12.50 -5.84 7.20
C GLN A 125 12.30 -4.35 6.91
N LYS A 126 11.43 -3.67 7.66
CA LYS A 126 11.24 -2.23 7.58
C LYS A 126 12.57 -1.49 7.80
N ILE A 127 13.27 -1.78 8.89
CA ILE A 127 14.52 -1.10 9.25
C ILE A 127 15.60 -1.36 8.19
N LYS A 128 15.70 -2.59 7.66
CA LYS A 128 16.60 -2.91 6.55
C LYS A 128 16.30 -2.07 5.31
N ASN A 129 15.05 -1.94 4.94
CA ASN A 129 14.64 -1.13 3.79
C ASN A 129 14.89 0.37 4.04
N GLN A 130 14.71 0.87 5.27
CA GLN A 130 15.09 2.23 5.66
C GLN A 130 16.60 2.46 5.51
N ALA A 131 17.43 1.52 5.97
CA ALA A 131 18.88 1.61 5.81
C ALA A 131 19.28 1.60 4.32
N LEU A 132 18.61 0.77 3.50
CA LEU A 132 18.81 0.75 2.05
C LEU A 132 18.52 2.12 1.42
N VAL A 133 17.38 2.74 1.76
CA VAL A 133 17.03 4.08 1.27
C VAL A 133 18.11 5.10 1.64
N LEU A 134 18.56 5.12 2.90
CA LEU A 134 19.64 6.02 3.32
C LEU A 134 20.93 5.79 2.50
N LYS A 135 21.29 4.54 2.25
CA LYS A 135 22.46 4.17 1.44
C LYS A 135 22.31 4.70 0.00
N LEU A 136 21.15 4.51 -0.64
CA LEU A 136 20.86 5.01 -1.99
C LEU A 136 20.91 6.53 -2.06
N CYS A 137 20.42 7.21 -1.02
CA CYS A 137 20.45 8.66 -0.88
C CYS A 137 21.84 9.19 -0.44
N LYS A 138 22.88 8.34 -0.36
CA LYS A 138 24.25 8.68 0.10
C LYS A 138 24.26 9.32 1.50
N LYS A 139 23.40 8.84 2.39
CA LYS A 139 23.30 9.25 3.81
C LYS A 139 23.94 8.21 4.71
N GLU A 140 24.19 8.59 5.99
CA GLU A 140 24.66 7.65 6.99
C GLU A 140 23.57 6.60 7.30
N TYR A 141 23.85 5.32 7.04
CA TYR A 141 22.88 4.22 7.12
C TYR A 141 23.30 3.11 8.09
N LYS A 142 24.61 2.96 8.37
CA LYS A 142 25.17 1.80 9.12
C LYS A 142 24.55 1.64 10.51
N LEU A 143 24.26 2.76 11.18
CA LEU A 143 23.66 2.73 12.50
C LEU A 143 22.20 2.23 12.44
N VAL A 144 21.43 2.69 11.45
CA VAL A 144 20.05 2.21 11.22
C VAL A 144 20.07 0.71 10.88
N GLU A 145 20.97 0.28 9.99
CA GLU A 145 21.12 -1.13 9.62
C GLU A 145 21.44 -2.01 10.85
N LYS A 146 22.33 -1.57 11.74
CA LYS A 146 22.67 -2.29 12.97
C LYS A 146 21.46 -2.48 13.89
N ILE A 147 20.55 -1.51 13.95
CA ILE A 147 19.34 -1.60 14.78
C ILE A 147 18.48 -2.80 14.39
N ALA A 148 18.41 -3.16 13.09
CA ALA A 148 17.64 -4.31 12.63
C ALA A 148 18.02 -5.61 13.32
N SER A 149 19.31 -5.83 13.61
CA SER A 149 19.79 -7.03 14.31
C SER A 149 19.48 -7.05 15.81
N LEU A 150 19.03 -5.93 16.37
CA LEU A 150 18.73 -5.78 17.80
C LEU A 150 17.24 -5.90 18.12
N VAL A 151 16.39 -6.10 17.11
CA VAL A 151 14.93 -6.20 17.28
C VAL A 151 14.59 -7.53 17.95
N LYS A 152 13.97 -7.47 19.11
CA LYS A 152 13.46 -8.64 19.86
C LYS A 152 12.04 -9.00 19.43
N SER A 153 11.59 -10.19 19.82
CA SER A 153 10.20 -10.63 19.60
C SER A 153 9.21 -9.61 20.16
N GLY A 154 8.29 -9.13 19.31
CA GLY A 154 7.32 -8.09 19.66
C GLY A 154 7.91 -6.68 19.76
N ASP A 155 9.16 -6.48 19.36
CA ASP A 155 9.87 -5.18 19.44
C ASP A 155 9.78 -4.50 20.82
N THR A 156 9.95 -5.29 21.87
CA THR A 156 9.77 -4.85 23.27
C THR A 156 10.62 -3.64 23.66
N ASP A 157 11.76 -3.44 23.00
CA ASP A 157 12.67 -2.32 23.25
C ASP A 157 12.37 -1.11 22.33
N ASN A 158 11.26 -1.16 21.57
CA ASN A 158 10.80 -0.11 20.64
C ASN A 158 11.90 0.35 19.65
N ARG A 159 12.59 -0.63 19.06
CA ARG A 159 13.67 -0.39 18.08
C ARG A 159 13.13 0.22 16.79
N GLU A 160 11.87 -0.07 16.44
CA GLU A 160 11.17 0.56 15.33
C GLU A 160 11.15 2.09 15.45
N ALA A 161 10.66 2.60 16.58
CA ALA A 161 10.58 4.05 16.79
C ALA A 161 11.95 4.69 16.90
N TYR A 162 12.94 3.99 17.46
CA TYR A 162 14.32 4.46 17.53
C TYR A 162 14.93 4.59 16.13
N ALA A 163 14.81 3.54 15.29
CA ALA A 163 15.27 3.56 13.90
C ALA A 163 14.57 4.64 13.08
N ALA A 164 13.23 4.78 13.24
CA ALA A 164 12.46 5.79 12.52
C ALA A 164 12.93 7.22 12.82
N ARG A 165 13.23 7.56 14.08
CA ARG A 165 13.77 8.90 14.44
C ARG A 165 15.09 9.19 13.74
N MET A 166 16.00 8.23 13.70
CA MET A 166 17.27 8.37 13.04
C MET A 166 17.12 8.45 11.53
N TYR A 167 16.27 7.61 10.97
CA TYR A 167 15.97 7.54 9.55
C TYR A 167 15.44 8.88 9.03
N TRP A 168 14.37 9.41 9.62
CA TRP A 168 13.77 10.66 9.19
C TRP A 168 14.71 11.86 9.29
N SER A 169 15.46 11.94 10.40
CA SER A 169 16.45 12.98 10.60
C SER A 169 17.59 12.91 9.58
N SER A 170 18.03 11.72 9.20
CA SER A 170 19.07 11.50 8.20
C SER A 170 18.56 11.77 6.77
N LEU A 171 17.33 11.37 6.46
CA LEU A 171 16.76 11.47 5.12
C LEU A 171 16.40 12.91 4.75
N PHE A 172 15.58 13.58 5.56
CA PHE A 172 15.03 14.91 5.27
C PHE A 172 15.61 16.04 6.14
N GLY A 173 16.55 15.72 7.03
CA GLY A 173 17.18 16.67 7.92
C GLY A 173 16.56 16.75 9.32
N LYS A 174 17.33 17.32 10.27
CA LYS A 174 17.00 17.34 11.71
C LYS A 174 15.67 18.00 12.06
N ASN A 175 15.20 18.94 11.23
CA ASN A 175 13.96 19.68 11.47
C ASN A 175 12.72 18.96 10.93
N PHE A 176 12.89 17.89 10.14
CA PHE A 176 11.77 17.16 9.59
C PHE A 176 11.06 16.36 10.68
N LYS A 177 9.73 16.50 10.73
CA LYS A 177 8.84 15.69 11.56
C LYS A 177 7.82 15.00 10.67
N ARG A 178 7.72 13.68 10.80
CA ARG A 178 6.68 12.90 10.11
C ARG A 178 5.32 13.20 10.75
N ASP A 179 4.43 13.81 9.97
CA ASP A 179 3.09 14.20 10.40
C ASP A 179 2.03 13.71 9.39
N LYS A 180 1.00 13.05 9.91
CA LYS A 180 -0.13 12.55 9.12
C LYS A 180 -1.01 13.66 8.53
N ASN A 181 -0.96 14.85 9.12
CA ASN A 181 -1.73 16.02 8.70
C ASN A 181 -0.84 17.12 8.11
N GLY A 182 0.47 16.87 8.01
CA GLY A 182 1.44 17.85 7.53
C GLY A 182 1.36 18.06 6.02
N GLU A 183 1.79 19.23 5.59
CA GLU A 183 1.87 19.65 4.19
C GLU A 183 3.22 19.30 3.54
N GLY A 184 3.39 19.61 2.26
CA GLY A 184 4.62 19.43 1.50
C GLY A 184 5.04 17.95 1.44
N ILE A 185 6.27 17.63 1.89
CA ILE A 185 6.81 16.26 1.93
C ILE A 185 5.81 15.29 2.60
N ASN A 186 5.19 15.72 3.71
CA ASN A 186 4.25 14.87 4.43
C ASN A 186 2.99 14.55 3.61
N SER A 187 2.50 15.47 2.79
CA SER A 187 1.35 15.22 1.90
C SER A 187 1.68 14.17 0.84
N LEU A 188 2.88 14.21 0.25
CA LEU A 188 3.35 13.21 -0.72
C LEU A 188 3.48 11.83 -0.07
N LEU A 189 4.13 11.76 1.11
CA LEU A 189 4.24 10.53 1.89
C LEU A 189 2.86 9.97 2.26
N ASN A 190 1.92 10.83 2.68
CA ASN A 190 0.57 10.44 3.04
C ASN A 190 -0.17 9.83 1.86
N TYR A 191 -0.07 10.46 0.68
CA TYR A 191 -0.70 9.94 -0.54
C TYR A 191 -0.11 8.58 -0.94
N GLY A 192 1.21 8.45 -1.02
CA GLY A 192 1.87 7.19 -1.39
C GLY A 192 1.57 6.06 -0.40
N TYR A 193 1.59 6.35 0.90
CA TYR A 193 1.21 5.37 1.92
C TYR A 193 -0.26 4.97 1.83
N ALA A 194 -1.14 5.88 1.47
CA ALA A 194 -2.53 5.58 1.25
C ALA A 194 -2.76 4.58 0.12
N VAL A 195 -2.05 4.76 -0.99
CA VAL A 195 -2.07 3.84 -2.14
C VAL A 195 -1.56 2.45 -1.74
N MET A 196 -0.41 2.38 -1.07
CA MET A 196 0.16 1.12 -0.58
C MET A 196 -0.76 0.41 0.43
N ARG A 197 -1.33 1.17 1.38
CA ARG A 197 -2.28 0.66 2.38
C ARG A 197 -3.52 0.05 1.74
N ALA A 198 -4.07 0.70 0.71
CA ALA A 198 -5.21 0.18 -0.04
C ALA A 198 -4.87 -1.15 -0.73
N SER A 199 -3.71 -1.23 -1.39
CA SER A 199 -3.26 -2.45 -2.04
C SER A 199 -3.04 -3.59 -1.02
N MET A 200 -2.47 -3.30 0.14
CA MET A 200 -2.32 -4.28 1.23
C MET A 200 -3.68 -4.74 1.77
N ALA A 201 -4.62 -3.82 2.01
CA ALA A 201 -5.97 -4.15 2.47
C ALA A 201 -6.70 -5.05 1.47
N ARG A 202 -6.52 -4.81 0.15
CA ARG A 202 -7.02 -5.70 -0.90
C ARG A 202 -6.45 -7.11 -0.77
N SER A 203 -5.14 -7.23 -0.61
CA SER A 203 -4.47 -8.53 -0.47
C SER A 203 -5.00 -9.30 0.76
N ILE A 204 -5.23 -8.60 1.88
CA ILE A 204 -5.80 -9.17 3.11
C ILE A 204 -7.22 -9.67 2.88
N CYS A 205 -8.10 -8.85 2.29
CA CYS A 205 -9.49 -9.25 2.01
C CYS A 205 -9.56 -10.41 1.01
N SER A 206 -8.74 -10.37 -0.04
CA SER A 206 -8.66 -11.44 -1.05
C SER A 206 -8.17 -12.78 -0.47
N ALA A 207 -7.40 -12.75 0.61
CA ALA A 207 -6.97 -13.94 1.34
C ALA A 207 -7.98 -14.41 2.40
N GLY A 208 -9.16 -13.79 2.47
CA GLY A 208 -10.22 -14.13 3.44
C GLY A 208 -9.90 -13.72 4.87
N LEU A 209 -9.12 -12.66 5.07
CA LEU A 209 -8.80 -12.09 6.39
C LEU A 209 -9.54 -10.77 6.64
N ILE A 210 -9.61 -10.36 7.90
CA ILE A 210 -10.19 -9.08 8.33
C ILE A 210 -9.09 -8.06 8.57
N PRO A 211 -9.09 -6.90 7.89
CA PRO A 211 -8.03 -5.88 8.01
C PRO A 211 -7.88 -5.27 9.41
N VAL A 212 -8.93 -5.30 10.25
CA VAL A 212 -8.93 -4.69 11.59
C VAL A 212 -8.12 -5.49 12.62
N LEU A 213 -7.96 -6.80 12.45
CA LEU A 213 -7.27 -7.67 13.40
C LEU A 213 -5.76 -7.69 13.14
N GLY A 214 -5.05 -6.70 13.67
CA GLY A 214 -3.60 -6.57 13.54
C GLY A 214 -2.80 -7.62 14.30
N VAL A 215 -1.51 -7.72 13.96
CA VAL A 215 -0.53 -8.53 14.70
C VAL A 215 0.12 -7.73 15.83
N ASN A 216 0.24 -6.41 15.67
CA ASN A 216 0.79 -5.49 16.65
C ASN A 216 -0.11 -4.28 16.90
N HIS A 217 -0.54 -3.57 15.86
CA HIS A 217 -1.43 -2.44 16.03
C HIS A 217 -2.80 -2.90 16.52
N ASN A 218 -3.24 -2.31 17.65
CA ASN A 218 -4.52 -2.59 18.28
C ASN A 218 -5.19 -1.29 18.72
N ASN A 219 -5.52 -0.45 17.73
CA ASN A 219 -6.21 0.82 17.98
C ASN A 219 -7.70 0.65 17.63
N ASN A 220 -8.58 0.86 18.60
CA ASN A 220 -10.04 0.72 18.44
C ASN A 220 -10.64 1.63 17.37
N LEU A 221 -9.97 2.70 16.99
CA LEU A 221 -10.41 3.62 15.93
C LEU A 221 -9.85 3.28 14.55
N ASN A 222 -8.89 2.34 14.48
CA ASN A 222 -8.24 1.97 13.23
C ASN A 222 -8.82 0.69 12.65
N GLN A 223 -9.53 0.78 11.54
CA GLN A 223 -10.14 -0.35 10.85
C GLN A 223 -9.15 -1.15 9.98
N PHE A 224 -7.88 -0.75 9.92
CA PHE A 224 -6.85 -1.30 9.03
C PHE A 224 -5.57 -1.70 9.77
N CYS A 225 -5.67 -2.10 11.04
CA CYS A 225 -4.51 -2.45 11.85
C CYS A 225 -3.61 -3.50 11.17
N LEU A 226 -4.18 -4.55 10.58
CA LEU A 226 -3.40 -5.59 9.90
C LEU A 226 -2.74 -5.07 8.62
N ALA A 227 -3.45 -4.23 7.86
CA ALA A 227 -2.86 -3.61 6.68
C ALA A 227 -1.72 -2.67 7.07
N ASP A 228 -1.90 -1.88 8.14
CA ASP A 228 -0.87 -0.99 8.67
C ASP A 228 0.36 -1.77 9.15
N ASP A 229 0.17 -2.93 9.79
CA ASP A 229 1.27 -3.80 10.18
C ASP A 229 2.08 -4.29 8.98
N PHE A 230 1.41 -4.90 8.01
CA PHE A 230 2.11 -5.56 6.90
C PHE A 230 2.67 -4.59 5.86
N PHE A 231 2.11 -3.39 5.67
CA PHE A 231 2.69 -2.48 4.69
C PHE A 231 3.87 -1.66 5.24
N GLU A 232 4.18 -1.72 6.54
CA GLU A 232 5.30 -1.01 7.14
C GLU A 232 6.62 -1.21 6.38
N MET A 233 6.90 -2.42 5.95
CA MET A 233 8.14 -2.73 5.23
C MET A 233 8.20 -2.15 3.80
N TYR A 234 7.05 -1.78 3.23
CA TYR A 234 6.97 -1.19 1.88
C TYR A 234 7.07 0.35 1.92
N ARG A 235 6.86 0.98 3.10
CA ARG A 235 6.94 2.45 3.24
C ARG A 235 8.23 3.03 2.67
N PRO A 236 9.42 2.45 2.91
CA PRO A 236 10.66 3.00 2.39
C PRO A 236 10.74 3.12 0.87
N ILE A 237 9.96 2.34 0.11
CA ILE A 237 9.87 2.49 -1.35
C ILE A 237 9.26 3.85 -1.70
N ILE A 238 8.17 4.23 -1.03
CA ILE A 238 7.54 5.54 -1.17
C ILE A 238 8.48 6.64 -0.70
N ASP A 239 9.20 6.42 0.41
CA ASP A 239 10.11 7.40 1.00
C ASP A 239 11.21 7.79 0.01
N LEU A 240 11.76 6.80 -0.73
CA LEU A 240 12.77 7.05 -1.75
C LEU A 240 12.23 7.92 -2.89
N ILE A 241 11.06 7.58 -3.44
CA ILE A 241 10.41 8.36 -4.50
C ILE A 241 10.16 9.80 -4.05
N VAL A 242 9.64 9.97 -2.83
CA VAL A 242 9.39 11.32 -2.26
C VAL A 242 10.69 12.06 -2.03
N TYR A 243 11.74 11.40 -1.57
CA TYR A 243 13.06 12.01 -1.41
C TYR A 243 13.62 12.51 -2.74
N GLU A 244 13.51 11.74 -3.81
CA GLU A 244 13.97 12.13 -5.14
C GLU A 244 13.22 13.37 -5.66
N LYS A 245 11.90 13.46 -5.45
CA LYS A 245 11.10 14.64 -5.81
C LYS A 245 11.51 15.85 -4.95
N TRP A 246 11.57 15.68 -3.65
CA TRP A 246 11.99 16.72 -2.72
C TRP A 246 13.38 17.26 -3.03
N SER A 247 14.35 16.39 -3.36
CA SER A 247 15.72 16.82 -3.68
C SER A 247 15.81 17.68 -4.95
N LYS A 248 14.79 17.60 -5.82
CA LYS A 248 14.61 18.45 -7.01
C LYS A 248 13.78 19.71 -6.73
N GLY A 249 13.39 19.95 -5.47
CA GLY A 249 12.57 21.10 -5.06
C GLY A 249 11.06 20.92 -5.24
N ASP A 250 10.60 19.71 -5.64
CA ASP A 250 9.20 19.42 -5.86
C ASP A 250 8.59 18.76 -4.61
N GLN A 251 7.58 19.41 -4.02
CA GLN A 251 6.89 18.97 -2.80
C GLN A 251 5.36 18.98 -2.95
N GLU A 252 4.86 19.25 -4.15
CA GLU A 252 3.43 19.38 -4.39
C GLU A 252 2.79 18.02 -4.71
N VAL A 253 1.53 17.85 -4.31
CA VAL A 253 0.72 16.68 -4.67
C VAL A 253 0.11 16.89 -6.06
N SER A 254 0.98 17.09 -7.05
CA SER A 254 0.62 17.24 -8.46
C SER A 254 0.14 15.92 -9.07
N SER A 255 -0.52 16.00 -10.24
CA SER A 255 -0.92 14.80 -11.00
C SER A 255 0.28 13.94 -11.38
N GLU A 256 1.43 14.56 -11.68
CA GLU A 256 2.66 13.84 -12.02
C GLU A 256 3.22 13.09 -10.81
N ASN A 257 3.30 13.76 -9.65
CA ASN A 257 3.80 13.14 -8.42
C ASN A 257 2.88 12.01 -7.94
N LYS A 258 1.56 12.18 -8.06
CA LYS A 258 0.60 11.10 -7.79
C LYS A 258 0.86 9.89 -8.67
N LYS A 259 1.08 10.09 -9.98
CA LYS A 259 1.40 9.01 -10.92
C LYS A 259 2.66 8.26 -10.51
N ALA A 260 3.73 8.97 -10.18
CA ALA A 260 4.97 8.37 -9.71
C ALA A 260 4.75 7.53 -8.44
N LEU A 261 4.00 8.04 -7.47
CA LEU A 261 3.69 7.31 -6.22
C LEU A 261 2.80 6.08 -6.45
N ILE A 262 1.86 6.14 -7.40
CA ILE A 262 1.06 4.98 -7.79
C ILE A 262 1.94 3.93 -8.47
N LYS A 263 2.85 4.34 -9.37
CA LYS A 263 3.78 3.43 -10.07
C LYS A 263 4.66 2.62 -9.10
N ALA A 264 4.86 3.09 -7.87
CA ALA A 264 5.57 2.32 -6.83
C ALA A 264 5.04 0.89 -6.63
N LEU A 265 3.77 0.63 -6.93
CA LEU A 265 3.17 -0.70 -6.86
C LEU A 265 3.69 -1.66 -7.95
N TRP A 266 4.28 -1.15 -9.03
CA TRP A 266 4.85 -1.94 -10.13
C TRP A 266 6.38 -2.05 -10.05
N ILE A 267 7.03 -1.48 -9.03
CA ILE A 267 8.45 -1.73 -8.76
C ILE A 267 8.62 -3.23 -8.49
N ASN A 268 9.61 -3.82 -9.13
CA ASN A 268 9.93 -5.23 -8.96
C ASN A 268 10.67 -5.46 -7.63
N VAL A 269 10.28 -6.53 -6.96
CA VAL A 269 10.92 -7.05 -5.75
C VAL A 269 11.13 -8.56 -5.90
N HIS A 270 12.13 -9.10 -5.23
CA HIS A 270 12.39 -10.54 -5.23
C HIS A 270 11.52 -11.22 -4.18
N THR A 271 10.83 -12.28 -4.57
CA THR A 271 10.00 -13.13 -3.71
C THR A 271 10.42 -14.60 -3.88
N LYS A 272 9.89 -15.49 -3.07
CA LYS A 272 10.10 -16.95 -3.27
C LYS A 272 9.58 -17.45 -4.62
N GLN A 273 8.64 -16.74 -5.25
CA GLN A 273 8.06 -17.02 -6.56
C GLN A 273 8.84 -16.36 -7.71
N GLY A 274 9.94 -15.66 -7.42
CA GLY A 274 10.74 -14.92 -8.38
C GLY A 274 10.49 -13.42 -8.33
N ASN A 275 10.92 -12.69 -9.37
CA ASN A 275 10.70 -11.25 -9.47
C ASN A 275 9.22 -10.96 -9.69
N SER A 276 8.68 -10.10 -8.87
CA SER A 276 7.26 -9.76 -8.89
C SER A 276 7.06 -8.29 -8.54
N PRO A 277 6.04 -7.63 -9.11
CA PRO A 277 5.68 -6.28 -8.68
C PRO A 277 5.30 -6.22 -7.21
N VAL A 278 5.53 -5.07 -6.57
CA VAL A 278 5.18 -4.81 -5.16
C VAL A 278 3.74 -5.24 -4.84
N PHE A 279 2.74 -4.88 -5.67
CA PHE A 279 1.35 -5.25 -5.39
C PHE A 279 1.14 -6.77 -5.38
N GLN A 280 1.84 -7.53 -6.22
CA GLN A 280 1.75 -8.98 -6.25
C GLN A 280 2.49 -9.61 -5.07
N SER A 281 3.63 -9.03 -4.69
CA SER A 281 4.39 -9.49 -3.51
C SER A 281 3.60 -9.33 -2.21
N MET A 282 2.74 -8.31 -2.10
CA MET A 282 1.80 -8.15 -0.98
C MET A 282 0.84 -9.34 -0.88
N HIS A 283 0.35 -9.81 -2.02
CA HIS A 283 -0.53 -10.98 -2.06
C HIS A 283 0.20 -12.27 -1.62
N TYR A 284 1.43 -12.49 -2.10
CA TYR A 284 2.24 -13.64 -1.68
C TYR A 284 2.56 -13.60 -0.18
N LEU A 285 2.92 -12.43 0.34
CA LEU A 285 3.18 -12.23 1.76
C LEU A 285 1.95 -12.58 2.61
N ILE A 286 0.77 -12.08 2.26
CA ILE A 286 -0.47 -12.36 3.02
C ILE A 286 -0.88 -13.83 2.91
N ASN A 287 -0.74 -14.47 1.75
CA ASN A 287 -0.99 -15.89 1.60
C ASN A 287 -0.03 -16.74 2.46
N SER A 288 1.25 -16.37 2.52
CA SER A 288 2.22 -17.04 3.38
C SER A 288 1.90 -16.85 4.88
N TYR A 289 1.31 -15.71 5.25
CA TYR A 289 0.80 -15.47 6.60
C TYR A 289 -0.38 -16.38 6.94
N VAL A 290 -1.36 -16.53 6.01
CA VAL A 290 -2.48 -17.48 6.17
C VAL A 290 -1.96 -18.92 6.37
N GLN A 291 -1.04 -19.36 5.54
CA GLN A 291 -0.42 -20.69 5.63
C GLN A 291 0.36 -20.87 6.95
N SER A 292 1.06 -19.82 7.40
CA SER A 292 1.81 -19.85 8.66
C SER A 292 0.89 -19.95 9.87
N MET A 293 -0.28 -19.29 9.86
CA MET A 293 -1.29 -19.42 10.92
C MET A 293 -1.90 -20.84 10.95
N GLU A 294 -2.14 -21.42 9.78
CA GLU A 294 -2.73 -22.75 9.67
C GLU A 294 -1.76 -23.84 10.14
N SER A 295 -0.53 -23.81 9.64
CA SER A 295 0.51 -24.79 9.98
C SER A 295 1.12 -24.59 11.37
N LYS A 296 0.87 -23.44 12.01
CA LYS A 296 1.55 -22.98 13.25
C LYS A 296 3.07 -22.88 13.11
N ASN A 297 3.57 -22.91 11.89
CA ASN A 297 5.00 -22.74 11.55
C ASN A 297 5.19 -21.43 10.80
N LEU A 298 5.94 -20.50 11.38
CA LEU A 298 6.15 -19.16 10.82
C LEU A 298 7.11 -19.22 9.63
N SER A 299 6.59 -19.02 8.43
CA SER A 299 7.37 -18.94 7.18
C SER A 299 6.76 -17.90 6.23
N LEU A 300 7.08 -16.63 6.47
CA LEU A 300 6.59 -15.55 5.65
C LEU A 300 7.42 -15.38 4.38
N ASP A 301 6.75 -14.99 3.30
CA ASP A 301 7.38 -14.66 2.02
C ASP A 301 7.62 -13.15 1.95
N PHE A 302 8.66 -12.69 2.65
CA PHE A 302 9.03 -11.29 2.64
C PHE A 302 9.65 -10.91 1.30
N PRO A 303 9.16 -9.83 0.66
CA PRO A 303 9.81 -9.30 -0.52
C PRO A 303 11.18 -8.71 -0.16
N ILE A 304 12.17 -8.97 -1.00
CA ILE A 304 13.48 -8.34 -0.92
C ILE A 304 13.54 -7.29 -2.03
N TRP A 305 13.64 -6.03 -1.62
CA TRP A 305 13.82 -4.92 -2.53
C TRP A 305 15.31 -4.58 -2.61
N ASP A 306 15.84 -4.46 -3.82
CA ASP A 306 17.24 -4.15 -4.09
C ASP A 306 17.52 -2.64 -4.24
N GLY A 307 16.46 -1.82 -4.15
CA GLY A 307 16.54 -0.37 -4.28
C GLY A 307 16.42 0.14 -5.71
N VAL A 308 16.18 -0.74 -6.67
CA VAL A 308 15.95 -0.32 -8.05
C VAL A 308 14.52 0.22 -8.17
N ILE A 309 14.42 1.44 -8.68
CA ILE A 309 13.19 2.04 -9.20
C ILE A 309 13.34 1.96 -10.71
N ASN A 310 12.38 1.33 -11.41
CA ASN A 310 12.44 1.18 -12.86
C ASN A 310 12.59 2.56 -13.53
N GLU A 311 13.40 2.68 -14.57
CA GLU A 311 13.76 3.96 -15.21
C GLU A 311 12.59 4.76 -15.81
N ASP A 312 11.39 4.15 -15.89
CA ASP A 312 10.16 4.77 -16.42
C ASP A 312 9.34 5.58 -15.39
N PHE A 313 9.98 6.03 -14.31
CA PHE A 313 9.37 6.82 -13.23
C PHE A 313 9.47 8.33 -13.45
#